data_7e9325192d7400cfbd0dd2b33315b21c
#
_entry.id   7e9325192d7400cfbd0dd2b33315b21c
#
_cell.length_a   1.000
_cell.length_b   1.000
_cell.length_c   1.000
_cell.angle_alpha   90.00
_cell.angle_beta   90.00
_cell.angle_gamma   90.00
#
_symmetry.space_group_name_H-M   'P 1'
#
loop_
_entity.id
_entity.type
_entity.pdbx_description
1 polymer ?
#
loop_
_entity_poly.entity_id
_entity_poly.type
_entity_poly.pdbx_seq_one_letter_code
_entity_poly.pdbx_strand_id
1 'polypeptide(L)'
;MQKFLCKIGCVLQREQTIVLILAAWGLYLFALLGGKMQGNAVYTLRQCVTFGFFVLGAGLEYSLGDIDLCFMAQASLSTVWLGLLYQRGMPLPWALLYMALSQIVMGVLRGALAAAMHIPMTVLSFILAAILSNLYPENDVILMDVWGNRPHTTAVWVVMAGVFLLCAVGLQCFWKHTYWGKYCLAIGEDRGYNRNDVEKTGINVVLVTAVTYGLAAVFFAVGTYTLLLSAGYGSSSRNAEYLYQGIAAAGLAGSMYRRNKNGASGLVIATATMVVLRQAFMALKINNWLIIAEGLVILLTILNKEKKQLTQK
;
A
#
# COMPACT_ATOMS: atom_id res chain seq x y z
N MET A 1 32.24 8.68 -26.00
CA MET A 1 31.78 9.19 -24.70
C MET A 1 30.25 9.18 -24.58
N GLN A 2 29.49 9.76 -25.49
CA GLN A 2 28.01 9.75 -25.47
C GLN A 2 27.37 8.35 -25.46
N LYS A 3 27.85 7.40 -26.28
CA LYS A 3 27.37 6.01 -26.27
C LYS A 3 27.66 5.27 -24.96
N PHE A 4 28.75 5.60 -24.28
CA PHE A 4 29.13 5.02 -22.99
C PHE A 4 28.26 5.59 -21.86
N LEU A 5 28.03 6.89 -21.85
CA LEU A 5 27.11 7.55 -20.91
C LEU A 5 25.67 7.07 -21.09
N CYS A 6 25.22 6.87 -22.34
CA CYS A 6 23.93 6.30 -22.64
C CYS A 6 23.81 4.85 -22.15
N LYS A 7 24.87 4.05 -22.29
CA LYS A 7 24.91 2.66 -21.80
C LYS A 7 24.94 2.59 -20.27
N ILE A 8 25.71 3.46 -19.61
CA ILE A 8 25.70 3.60 -18.12
C ILE A 8 24.33 4.10 -17.65
N GLY A 9 23.74 5.09 -18.32
CA GLY A 9 22.39 5.57 -18.01
C GLY A 9 21.33 4.48 -18.16
N CYS A 10 21.44 3.64 -19.19
CA CYS A 10 20.54 2.51 -19.43
C CYS A 10 20.72 1.39 -18.37
N VAL A 11 21.96 1.10 -17.95
CA VAL A 11 22.28 0.13 -16.89
C VAL A 11 21.83 0.66 -15.54
N LEU A 12 22.14 1.91 -15.19
CA LEU A 12 21.67 2.56 -13.96
C LEU A 12 20.13 2.58 -13.88
N GLN A 13 19.45 2.89 -14.98
CA GLN A 13 17.99 2.86 -15.02
C GLN A 13 17.42 1.44 -14.90
N ARG A 14 18.08 0.47 -15.47
CA ARG A 14 17.69 -0.93 -15.38
C ARG A 14 17.83 -1.46 -13.95
N GLU A 15 18.84 -0.97 -13.23
CA GLU A 15 19.21 -1.44 -11.88
C GLU A 15 18.75 -0.48 -10.76
N GLN A 16 18.09 0.63 -11.09
CA GLN A 16 17.65 1.66 -10.10
C GLN A 16 16.88 1.05 -8.92
N THR A 17 15.97 0.12 -9.20
CA THR A 17 15.20 -0.56 -8.16
C THR A 17 16.09 -1.36 -7.21
N ILE A 18 17.09 -2.06 -7.76
CA ILE A 18 18.06 -2.83 -6.96
C ILE A 18 18.95 -1.88 -6.16
N VAL A 19 19.40 -0.79 -6.78
CA VAL A 19 20.22 0.24 -6.10
C VAL A 19 19.45 0.86 -4.94
N LEU A 20 18.17 1.20 -5.13
CA LEU A 20 17.34 1.74 -4.05
C LEU A 20 17.18 0.75 -2.89
N ILE A 21 16.94 -0.53 -3.20
CA ILE A 21 16.86 -1.58 -2.19
C ILE A 21 18.18 -1.70 -1.43
N LEU A 22 19.29 -1.83 -2.15
CA LEU A 22 20.62 -1.95 -1.53
C LEU A 22 20.99 -0.71 -0.72
N ALA A 23 20.65 0.49 -1.18
CA ALA A 23 20.87 1.72 -0.44
C ALA A 23 20.06 1.76 0.87
N ALA A 24 18.77 1.39 0.82
CA ALA A 24 17.92 1.35 2.01
C ALA A 24 18.43 0.35 3.05
N TRP A 25 18.80 -0.86 2.61
CA TRP A 25 19.34 -1.89 3.49
C TRP A 25 20.76 -1.55 3.98
N GLY A 26 21.57 -0.92 3.15
CA GLY A 26 22.90 -0.43 3.55
C GLY A 26 22.81 0.66 4.62
N LEU A 27 21.89 1.61 4.47
CA LEU A 27 21.63 2.65 5.47
C LEU A 27 21.14 2.05 6.80
N TYR A 28 20.28 1.05 6.74
CA TYR A 28 19.80 0.32 7.91
C TYR A 28 20.95 -0.40 8.64
N LEU A 29 21.78 -1.13 7.90
CA LEU A 29 22.95 -1.82 8.46
C LEU A 29 23.92 -0.83 9.08
N PHE A 30 24.15 0.31 8.43
CA PHE A 30 24.99 1.40 8.98
C PHE A 30 24.43 1.92 10.31
N ALA A 31 23.12 2.17 10.39
CA ALA A 31 22.48 2.60 11.61
C ALA A 31 22.51 1.53 12.72
N LEU A 32 22.39 0.25 12.34
CA LEU A 32 22.48 -0.90 13.26
C LEU A 32 23.89 -1.04 13.82
N LEU A 33 24.92 -1.06 12.97
CA LEU A 33 26.33 -1.22 13.35
C LEU A 33 26.85 0.00 14.14
N GLY A 34 26.30 1.19 13.85
CA GLY A 34 26.59 2.40 14.59
C GLY A 34 25.97 2.47 15.99
N GLY A 35 25.29 1.40 16.44
CA GLY A 35 24.63 1.34 17.77
C GLY A 35 23.48 2.34 17.95
N LYS A 36 23.01 2.96 16.86
CA LYS A 36 21.93 3.96 16.87
C LYS A 36 20.55 3.33 16.89
N MET A 37 20.44 2.06 16.55
CA MET A 37 19.19 1.32 16.59
C MET A 37 19.07 0.49 17.88
N GLN A 38 18.11 0.81 18.69
CA GLN A 38 17.62 -0.11 19.72
C GLN A 38 16.65 -1.11 19.03
N GLY A 39 17.21 -1.98 18.19
CA GLY A 39 16.45 -2.84 17.31
C GLY A 39 15.74 -3.95 18.05
N ASN A 40 14.44 -3.79 18.27
CA ASN A 40 13.59 -4.91 18.64
C ASN A 40 13.06 -5.54 17.33
N ALA A 41 13.51 -6.76 17.01
CA ALA A 41 13.06 -7.51 15.83
C ALA A 41 11.53 -7.65 15.79
N VAL A 42 10.88 -7.74 16.93
CA VAL A 42 9.41 -7.77 17.08
C VAL A 42 8.79 -6.46 16.60
N TYR A 43 9.41 -5.32 16.90
CA TYR A 43 8.94 -4.03 16.42
C TYR A 43 9.02 -3.94 14.89
N THR A 44 10.12 -4.37 14.30
CA THR A 44 10.29 -4.43 12.83
C THR A 44 9.25 -5.35 12.20
N LEU A 45 9.05 -6.54 12.76
CA LEU A 45 8.04 -7.50 12.30
C LEU A 45 6.64 -6.87 12.33
N ARG A 46 6.29 -6.22 13.45
CA ARG A 46 5.02 -5.52 13.63
C ARG A 46 4.79 -4.45 12.56
N GLN A 47 5.80 -3.63 12.29
CA GLN A 47 5.73 -2.62 11.24
C GLN A 47 5.59 -3.25 9.84
N CYS A 48 6.34 -4.30 9.54
CA CYS A 48 6.23 -5.01 8.26
C CYS A 48 4.86 -5.63 8.05
N VAL A 49 4.25 -6.20 9.08
CA VAL A 49 2.91 -6.79 9.00
C VAL A 49 1.84 -5.72 8.81
N THR A 50 1.84 -4.71 9.68
CA THR A 50 0.86 -3.62 9.63
C THR A 50 0.89 -2.91 8.27
N PHE A 51 2.07 -2.54 7.85
CA PHE A 51 2.27 -1.84 6.61
C PHE A 51 2.08 -2.75 5.38
N GLY A 52 2.46 -4.01 5.50
CA GLY A 52 2.40 -4.99 4.42
C GLY A 52 0.98 -5.21 3.89
N PHE A 53 -0.03 -5.25 4.74
CA PHE A 53 -1.42 -5.38 4.30
C PHE A 53 -1.87 -4.18 3.46
N PHE A 54 -1.49 -2.96 3.82
CA PHE A 54 -1.76 -1.78 2.99
C PHE A 54 -1.04 -1.86 1.65
N VAL A 55 0.20 -2.36 1.62
CA VAL A 55 0.96 -2.55 0.38
C VAL A 55 0.35 -3.63 -0.51
N LEU A 56 -0.19 -4.72 0.05
CA LEU A 56 -0.90 -5.74 -0.74
C LEU A 56 -2.15 -5.15 -1.42
N GLY A 57 -2.94 -4.37 -0.69
CA GLY A 57 -4.10 -3.67 -1.25
C GLY A 57 -3.70 -2.68 -2.34
N ALA A 58 -2.77 -1.78 -2.05
CA ALA A 58 -2.26 -0.80 -3.01
C ALA A 58 -1.61 -1.48 -4.24
N GLY A 59 -0.93 -2.61 -4.06
CA GLY A 59 -0.36 -3.41 -5.16
C GLY A 59 -1.44 -4.01 -6.05
N LEU A 60 -2.57 -4.43 -5.47
CA LEU A 60 -3.70 -4.93 -6.22
C LEU A 60 -4.35 -3.82 -7.07
N GLU A 61 -4.58 -2.64 -6.52
CA GLU A 61 -5.05 -1.46 -7.26
C GLU A 61 -4.04 -1.02 -8.32
N TYR A 62 -2.75 -1.05 -7.99
CA TYR A 62 -1.68 -0.76 -8.94
C TYR A 62 -1.64 -1.74 -10.12
N SER A 63 -2.15 -2.97 -9.98
CA SER A 63 -2.26 -3.92 -11.08
C SER A 63 -3.27 -3.49 -12.15
N LEU A 64 -4.29 -2.68 -11.79
CA LEU A 64 -5.20 -1.99 -12.73
C LEU A 64 -4.57 -0.77 -13.36
N GLY A 65 -3.40 -0.44 -12.92
CA GLY A 65 -2.71 0.73 -13.39
C GLY A 65 -2.99 2.00 -12.60
N ASP A 66 -3.79 1.97 -11.58
CA ASP A 66 -4.25 3.12 -10.80
C ASP A 66 -3.38 3.38 -9.56
N ILE A 67 -3.37 4.63 -9.12
CA ILE A 67 -2.81 5.04 -7.83
C ILE A 67 -3.95 5.60 -7.01
N ASP A 68 -4.25 4.95 -5.89
CA ASP A 68 -5.25 5.40 -4.94
C ASP A 68 -4.61 6.27 -3.85
N LEU A 69 -5.15 7.44 -3.64
CA LEU A 69 -4.75 8.37 -2.58
C LEU A 69 -5.72 8.36 -1.39
N CYS A 70 -6.83 7.63 -1.50
CA CYS A 70 -7.91 7.66 -0.54
C CYS A 70 -7.80 6.56 0.54
N PHE A 71 -7.07 5.46 0.28
CA PHE A 71 -7.11 4.29 1.16
C PHE A 71 -6.72 4.59 2.61
N MET A 72 -5.74 5.48 2.83
CA MET A 72 -5.35 5.86 4.20
C MET A 72 -6.36 6.78 4.88
N ALA A 73 -6.96 7.71 4.14
CA ALA A 73 -8.04 8.54 4.67
C ALA A 73 -9.23 7.68 5.08
N GLN A 74 -9.59 6.71 4.25
CA GLN A 74 -10.63 5.74 4.54
C GLN A 74 -10.29 4.86 5.75
N ALA A 75 -9.05 4.36 5.85
CA ALA A 75 -8.57 3.57 6.97
C ALA A 75 -8.69 4.35 8.29
N SER A 76 -8.21 5.59 8.31
CA SER A 76 -8.28 6.44 9.51
C SER A 76 -9.70 6.77 9.92
N LEU A 77 -10.56 7.16 8.97
CA LEU A 77 -11.99 7.37 9.26
C LEU A 77 -12.63 6.12 9.88
N SER A 78 -12.31 4.95 9.33
CA SER A 78 -12.80 3.67 9.84
C SER A 78 -12.35 3.40 11.27
N THR A 79 -11.11 3.76 11.64
CA THR A 79 -10.62 3.60 13.02
C THR A 79 -11.35 4.50 14.00
N VAL A 80 -11.61 5.73 13.61
CA VAL A 80 -12.34 6.69 14.44
C VAL A 80 -13.80 6.24 14.62
N TRP A 81 -14.47 5.85 13.53
CA TRP A 81 -15.84 5.35 13.62
C TRP A 81 -15.95 4.07 14.45
N LEU A 82 -15.01 3.14 14.33
CA LEU A 82 -14.97 1.94 15.18
C LEU A 82 -14.92 2.34 16.66
N GLY A 83 -14.04 3.27 17.00
CA GLY A 83 -13.92 3.75 18.37
C GLY A 83 -15.19 4.39 18.90
N LEU A 84 -15.85 5.25 18.10
CA LEU A 84 -17.12 5.87 18.46
C LEU A 84 -18.26 4.85 18.66
N LEU A 85 -18.36 3.85 17.78
CA LEU A 85 -19.36 2.79 17.91
C LEU A 85 -19.14 1.96 19.17
N TYR A 86 -17.88 1.64 19.46
CA TYR A 86 -17.51 0.91 20.68
C TYR A 86 -17.85 1.75 21.94
N GLN A 87 -17.51 3.03 21.98
CA GLN A 87 -17.83 3.93 23.09
C GLN A 87 -19.35 4.08 23.31
N ARG A 88 -20.16 3.92 22.25
CA ARG A 88 -21.63 3.90 22.33
C ARG A 88 -22.20 2.55 22.78
N GLY A 89 -21.36 1.60 23.18
CA GLY A 89 -21.75 0.28 23.71
C GLY A 89 -21.93 -0.81 22.66
N MET A 90 -21.52 -0.58 21.39
CA MET A 90 -21.52 -1.66 20.39
C MET A 90 -20.47 -2.73 20.73
N PRO A 91 -20.82 -4.03 20.79
CA PRO A 91 -19.84 -5.08 21.03
C PRO A 91 -18.72 -5.05 19.99
N LEU A 92 -17.47 -5.22 20.43
CA LEU A 92 -16.28 -5.10 19.60
C LEU A 92 -16.31 -5.92 18.30
N PRO A 93 -16.77 -7.20 18.28
CA PRO A 93 -16.84 -7.97 17.02
C PRO A 93 -17.73 -7.31 15.95
N TRP A 94 -18.85 -6.70 16.37
CA TRP A 94 -19.75 -6.00 15.48
C TRP A 94 -19.19 -4.68 14.98
N ALA A 95 -18.47 -3.94 15.84
CA ALA A 95 -17.79 -2.72 15.44
C ALA A 95 -16.67 -3.01 14.43
N LEU A 96 -15.91 -4.09 14.63
CA LEU A 96 -14.90 -4.55 13.66
C LEU A 96 -15.52 -5.01 12.33
N LEU A 97 -16.62 -5.73 12.38
CA LEU A 97 -17.35 -6.13 11.18
C LEU A 97 -17.85 -4.92 10.39
N TYR A 98 -18.43 -3.93 11.10
CA TYR A 98 -18.86 -2.68 10.49
C TYR A 98 -17.70 -1.94 9.82
N MET A 99 -16.56 -1.84 10.51
CA MET A 99 -15.34 -1.23 9.98
C MET A 99 -14.90 -1.93 8.67
N ALA A 100 -14.85 -3.25 8.66
CA ALA A 100 -14.44 -4.01 7.48
C ALA A 100 -15.42 -3.85 6.32
N LEU A 101 -16.73 -3.99 6.58
CA LEU A 101 -17.78 -3.86 5.58
C LEU A 101 -17.82 -2.44 4.99
N SER A 102 -17.69 -1.40 5.82
CA SER A 102 -17.68 -0.02 5.33
C SER A 102 -16.51 0.24 4.38
N GLN A 103 -15.32 -0.30 4.69
CA GLN A 103 -14.16 -0.21 3.80
C GLN A 103 -14.37 -0.92 2.47
N ILE A 104 -14.93 -2.14 2.50
CA ILE A 104 -15.21 -2.93 1.29
C ILE A 104 -16.24 -2.21 0.41
N VAL A 105 -17.35 -1.75 0.99
CA VAL A 105 -18.39 -1.01 0.26
C VAL A 105 -17.82 0.25 -0.38
N MET A 106 -17.04 1.04 0.36
CA MET A 106 -16.40 2.24 -0.17
C MET A 106 -15.38 1.92 -1.26
N GLY A 107 -14.63 0.82 -1.13
CA GLY A 107 -13.72 0.34 -2.17
C GLY A 107 -14.46 0.00 -3.46
N VAL A 108 -15.51 -0.83 -3.37
CA VAL A 108 -16.35 -1.22 -4.52
C VAL A 108 -16.96 0.00 -5.20
N LEU A 109 -17.56 0.91 -4.42
CA LEU A 109 -18.18 2.14 -4.94
C LEU A 109 -17.16 3.01 -5.66
N ARG A 110 -15.98 3.21 -5.06
CA ARG A 110 -14.89 4.01 -5.62
C ARG A 110 -14.41 3.43 -6.95
N GLY A 111 -14.14 2.12 -6.98
CA GLY A 111 -13.75 1.43 -8.21
C GLY A 111 -14.81 1.48 -9.30
N ALA A 112 -16.09 1.27 -8.93
CA ALA A 112 -17.22 1.34 -9.87
C ALA A 112 -17.38 2.76 -10.44
N LEU A 113 -17.34 3.80 -9.59
CA LEU A 113 -17.48 5.19 -10.01
C LEU A 113 -16.35 5.62 -10.97
N ALA A 114 -15.09 5.33 -10.62
CA ALA A 114 -13.96 5.68 -11.47
C ALA A 114 -14.07 5.02 -12.84
N ALA A 115 -14.48 3.76 -12.86
CA ALA A 115 -14.64 3.01 -14.10
C ALA A 115 -15.84 3.47 -14.92
N ALA A 116 -17.00 3.66 -14.31
CA ALA A 116 -18.22 4.06 -15.00
C ALA A 116 -18.17 5.50 -15.55
N MET A 117 -17.53 6.40 -14.80
CA MET A 117 -17.41 7.81 -15.20
C MET A 117 -16.17 8.10 -16.05
N HIS A 118 -15.32 7.10 -16.32
CA HIS A 118 -14.05 7.25 -17.04
C HIS A 118 -13.11 8.30 -16.41
N ILE A 119 -13.22 8.51 -15.08
CA ILE A 119 -12.37 9.44 -14.34
C ILE A 119 -11.08 8.72 -13.92
N PRO A 120 -9.90 9.34 -14.08
CA PRO A 120 -8.67 8.80 -13.53
C PRO A 120 -8.81 8.60 -12.03
N MET A 121 -8.51 7.37 -11.53
CA MET A 121 -8.68 7.03 -10.12
C MET A 121 -7.90 7.97 -9.20
N THR A 122 -6.71 8.39 -9.61
CA THR A 122 -5.90 9.36 -8.84
C THR A 122 -6.66 10.65 -8.54
N VAL A 123 -7.45 11.16 -9.51
CA VAL A 123 -8.25 12.37 -9.33
C VAL A 123 -9.43 12.10 -8.40
N LEU A 124 -10.18 11.03 -8.66
CA LEU A 124 -11.33 10.66 -7.84
C LEU A 124 -10.90 10.37 -6.38
N SER A 125 -9.82 9.61 -6.20
CA SER A 125 -9.33 9.27 -4.87
C SER A 125 -8.78 10.48 -4.11
N PHE A 126 -8.17 11.44 -4.78
CA PHE A 126 -7.75 12.70 -4.17
C PHE A 126 -8.95 13.50 -3.64
N ILE A 127 -10.00 13.64 -4.46
CA ILE A 127 -11.23 14.34 -4.05
C ILE A 127 -11.87 13.62 -2.85
N LEU A 128 -12.01 12.30 -2.93
CA LEU A 128 -12.59 11.51 -1.85
C LEU A 128 -11.73 11.56 -0.58
N ALA A 129 -10.40 11.54 -0.70
CA ALA A 129 -9.51 11.69 0.44
C ALA A 129 -9.72 13.04 1.14
N ALA A 130 -9.86 14.13 0.37
CA ALA A 130 -10.14 15.45 0.92
C ALA A 130 -11.52 15.50 1.62
N ILE A 131 -12.56 14.89 1.03
CA ILE A 131 -13.88 14.80 1.65
C ILE A 131 -13.82 13.98 2.95
N LEU A 132 -13.24 12.76 2.88
CA LEU A 132 -13.18 11.87 4.05
C LEU A 132 -12.37 12.49 5.18
N SER A 133 -11.29 13.19 4.88
CA SER A 133 -10.46 13.87 5.89
C SER A 133 -11.20 14.97 6.63
N ASN A 134 -12.27 15.53 6.07
CA ASN A 134 -13.12 16.52 6.74
C ASN A 134 -14.31 15.89 7.50
N LEU A 135 -14.51 14.58 7.39
CA LEU A 135 -15.55 13.87 8.13
C LEU A 135 -15.05 13.32 9.48
N TYR A 136 -13.81 13.58 9.83
CA TYR A 136 -13.26 13.16 11.11
C TYR A 136 -13.86 14.00 12.26
N PRO A 137 -14.25 13.35 13.36
CA PRO A 137 -14.42 14.07 14.62
C PRO A 137 -13.04 14.64 15.04
N GLU A 138 -13.05 15.81 15.64
CA GLU A 138 -11.83 16.56 16.03
C GLU A 138 -10.96 15.83 17.05
N ASN A 139 -11.47 14.78 17.72
CA ASN A 139 -10.79 14.10 18.80
C ASN A 139 -10.29 12.71 18.37
N ASP A 140 -9.06 12.39 18.72
CA ASP A 140 -8.55 11.03 18.66
C ASP A 140 -9.34 10.12 19.61
N VAL A 141 -9.73 8.95 19.12
CA VAL A 141 -10.49 7.98 19.90
C VAL A 141 -9.53 6.95 20.50
N ILE A 142 -9.40 6.94 21.83
CA ILE A 142 -8.56 6.02 22.55
C ILE A 142 -9.27 4.67 22.63
N LEU A 143 -8.62 3.62 22.14
CA LEU A 143 -9.11 2.25 22.14
C LEU A 143 -8.30 1.34 23.09
N MET A 144 -7.42 1.92 23.91
CA MET A 144 -6.55 1.15 24.82
C MET A 144 -7.33 0.27 25.79
N ASP A 145 -8.49 0.74 26.25
CA ASP A 145 -9.35 -0.05 27.17
C ASP A 145 -9.98 -1.25 26.49
N VAL A 146 -10.11 -1.24 25.17
CA VAL A 146 -10.72 -2.31 24.37
C VAL A 146 -9.84 -3.56 24.35
N TRP A 147 -8.54 -3.35 24.22
CA TRP A 147 -7.58 -4.45 24.10
C TRP A 147 -7.05 -4.90 25.45
N GLY A 148 -7.37 -4.16 26.52
CA GLY A 148 -6.80 -4.34 27.87
C GLY A 148 -5.29 -4.11 27.86
N ASN A 149 -4.68 -4.01 29.02
CA ASN A 149 -3.22 -3.91 29.21
C ASN A 149 -2.46 -5.20 28.81
N ARG A 150 -2.99 -5.99 27.88
CA ARG A 150 -2.31 -7.20 27.41
C ARG A 150 -1.19 -6.76 26.49
N PRO A 151 0.08 -6.94 26.87
CA PRO A 151 1.17 -6.78 25.94
C PRO A 151 0.88 -7.72 24.76
N HIS A 152 0.78 -7.19 23.57
CA HIS A 152 0.62 -8.01 22.37
C HIS A 152 1.81 -8.95 22.32
N THR A 153 1.59 -10.21 22.67
CA THR A 153 2.64 -11.22 22.74
C THR A 153 3.29 -11.35 21.37
N THR A 154 4.58 -11.55 21.34
CA THR A 154 5.33 -11.81 20.08
C THR A 154 4.63 -12.86 19.21
N ALA A 155 3.96 -13.84 19.85
CA ALA A 155 3.20 -14.88 19.17
C ALA A 155 2.10 -14.32 18.25
N VAL A 156 1.36 -13.29 18.66
CA VAL A 156 0.32 -12.67 17.82
C VAL A 156 0.93 -12.11 16.54
N TRP A 157 2.06 -11.41 16.64
CA TRP A 157 2.72 -10.83 15.47
C TRP A 157 3.35 -11.87 14.54
N VAL A 158 3.83 -12.98 15.08
CA VAL A 158 4.30 -14.13 14.27
C VAL A 158 3.14 -14.75 13.50
N VAL A 159 1.98 -14.95 14.15
CA VAL A 159 0.77 -15.45 13.48
C VAL A 159 0.32 -14.48 12.39
N MET A 160 0.25 -13.19 12.70
CA MET A 160 -0.15 -12.17 11.71
C MET A 160 0.85 -12.06 10.54
N ALA A 161 2.14 -12.27 10.78
CA ALA A 161 3.13 -12.36 9.71
C ALA A 161 2.89 -13.60 8.81
N GLY A 162 2.53 -14.73 9.41
CA GLY A 162 2.12 -15.93 8.67
C GLY A 162 0.90 -15.65 7.79
N VAL A 163 -0.13 -14.98 8.33
CA VAL A 163 -1.32 -14.57 7.58
C VAL A 163 -0.95 -13.61 6.44
N PHE A 164 -0.09 -12.62 6.70
CA PHE A 164 0.40 -11.70 5.67
C PHE A 164 1.09 -12.43 4.50
N LEU A 165 1.98 -13.37 4.80
CA LEU A 165 2.66 -14.17 3.78
C LEU A 165 1.69 -15.07 3.01
N LEU A 166 0.73 -15.69 3.69
CA LEU A 166 -0.34 -16.47 3.03
C LEU A 166 -1.19 -15.59 2.10
N CYS A 167 -1.55 -14.39 2.52
CA CYS A 167 -2.25 -13.42 1.68
C CYS A 167 -1.40 -13.01 0.47
N ALA A 168 -0.09 -12.80 0.63
CA ALA A 168 0.80 -12.51 -0.49
C ALA A 168 0.87 -13.67 -1.49
N VAL A 169 0.96 -14.92 -1.00
CA VAL A 169 0.90 -16.13 -1.86
C VAL A 169 -0.47 -16.21 -2.55
N GLY A 170 -1.56 -16.00 -1.84
CA GLY A 170 -2.91 -15.97 -2.39
C GLY A 170 -3.06 -14.92 -3.50
N LEU A 171 -2.53 -13.71 -3.30
CA LEU A 171 -2.52 -12.66 -4.31
C LEU A 171 -1.67 -13.05 -5.54
N GLN A 172 -0.56 -13.74 -5.34
CA GLN A 172 0.25 -14.28 -6.43
C GLN A 172 -0.52 -15.32 -7.25
N CYS A 173 -1.24 -16.21 -6.56
CA CYS A 173 -2.11 -17.20 -7.19
C CYS A 173 -3.26 -16.52 -7.94
N PHE A 174 -3.87 -15.49 -7.36
CA PHE A 174 -4.90 -14.69 -7.99
C PHE A 174 -4.44 -14.14 -9.34
N TRP A 175 -3.30 -13.46 -9.40
CA TRP A 175 -2.79 -12.90 -10.66
C TRP A 175 -2.38 -13.96 -11.69
N LYS A 176 -1.80 -15.09 -11.26
CA LYS A 176 -1.29 -16.11 -12.18
C LYS A 176 -2.37 -17.07 -12.69
N HIS A 177 -3.30 -17.45 -11.82
CA HIS A 177 -4.20 -18.59 -12.08
C HIS A 177 -5.66 -18.21 -12.26
N THR A 178 -6.08 -16.99 -11.89
CA THR A 178 -7.48 -16.59 -12.06
C THR A 178 -7.69 -15.73 -13.31
N TYR A 179 -8.87 -15.85 -13.91
CA TYR A 179 -9.28 -14.96 -15.01
C TYR A 179 -9.35 -13.50 -14.56
N TRP A 180 -9.86 -13.25 -13.35
CA TRP A 180 -9.94 -11.91 -12.76
C TRP A 180 -8.58 -11.24 -12.64
N GLY A 181 -7.58 -11.98 -12.14
CA GLY A 181 -6.21 -11.47 -12.05
C GLY A 181 -5.62 -11.12 -13.41
N LYS A 182 -5.88 -11.94 -14.42
CA LYS A 182 -5.46 -11.66 -15.80
C LYS A 182 -6.16 -10.43 -16.38
N TYR A 183 -7.45 -10.25 -16.10
CA TYR A 183 -8.20 -9.05 -16.52
C TYR A 183 -7.67 -7.78 -15.85
N CYS A 184 -7.34 -7.82 -14.54
CA CYS A 184 -6.69 -6.70 -13.85
C CYS A 184 -5.40 -6.31 -14.55
N LEU A 185 -4.54 -7.28 -14.85
CA LEU A 185 -3.27 -7.02 -15.52
C LEU A 185 -3.48 -6.47 -16.95
N ALA A 186 -4.44 -7.00 -17.70
CA ALA A 186 -4.75 -6.51 -19.04
C ALA A 186 -5.21 -5.05 -19.01
N ILE A 187 -6.12 -4.69 -18.09
CA ILE A 187 -6.57 -3.30 -17.91
C ILE A 187 -5.40 -2.39 -17.53
N GLY A 188 -4.47 -2.87 -16.69
CA GLY A 188 -3.31 -2.09 -16.24
C GLY A 188 -2.19 -1.93 -17.26
N GLU A 189 -2.07 -2.86 -18.20
CA GLU A 189 -1.07 -2.80 -19.28
C GLU A 189 -1.44 -1.77 -20.37
N ASP A 190 -2.72 -1.59 -20.63
CA ASP A 190 -3.26 -0.69 -21.66
C ASP A 190 -3.31 0.79 -21.25
N ARG A 191 -2.48 1.21 -20.33
CA ARG A 191 -2.43 2.60 -19.90
C ARG A 191 -2.06 3.56 -21.01
N GLY A 192 -3.05 4.25 -21.48
CA GLY A 192 -2.93 5.34 -22.45
C GLY A 192 -3.57 5.06 -23.79
N TYR A 193 -4.02 3.84 -24.06
CA TYR A 193 -4.78 3.51 -25.26
C TYR A 193 -6.03 2.73 -24.89
N ASN A 194 -7.13 3.46 -24.86
CA ASN A 194 -8.50 2.97 -24.97
C ASN A 194 -8.88 1.83 -24.03
N ARG A 195 -9.31 2.20 -22.82
CA ARG A 195 -10.26 1.40 -22.01
C ARG A 195 -11.34 0.78 -22.90
N ASN A 196 -11.75 1.48 -23.95
CA ASN A 196 -12.64 1.04 -25.01
C ASN A 196 -12.12 -0.21 -25.79
N ASP A 197 -10.81 -0.42 -25.89
CA ASP A 197 -10.29 -1.59 -26.61
C ASP A 197 -10.37 -2.84 -25.74
N VAL A 198 -10.18 -2.71 -24.42
CA VAL A 198 -10.43 -3.82 -23.46
C VAL A 198 -11.93 -4.13 -23.41
N GLU A 199 -12.79 -3.12 -23.42
CA GLU A 199 -14.26 -3.32 -23.48
C GLU A 199 -14.69 -4.01 -24.77
N LYS A 200 -14.09 -3.72 -25.92
CA LYS A 200 -14.35 -4.41 -27.19
C LYS A 200 -14.01 -5.91 -27.15
N THR A 201 -13.15 -6.33 -26.23
CA THR A 201 -12.87 -7.77 -26.00
C THR A 201 -13.97 -8.48 -25.19
N GLY A 202 -15.01 -7.75 -24.77
CA GLY A 202 -16.12 -8.28 -23.97
C GLY A 202 -15.86 -8.30 -22.45
N ILE A 203 -14.75 -7.70 -21.98
CA ILE A 203 -14.46 -7.59 -20.55
C ILE A 203 -15.24 -6.41 -19.97
N ASN A 204 -16.05 -6.68 -18.94
CA ASN A 204 -16.72 -5.61 -18.20
C ASN A 204 -15.73 -4.91 -17.26
N VAL A 205 -15.13 -3.81 -17.74
CA VAL A 205 -14.11 -3.03 -17.01
C VAL A 205 -14.65 -2.49 -15.69
N VAL A 206 -15.92 -2.04 -15.66
CA VAL A 206 -16.54 -1.51 -14.42
C VAL A 206 -16.60 -2.59 -13.35
N LEU A 207 -17.05 -3.79 -13.71
CA LEU A 207 -17.16 -4.90 -12.76
C LEU A 207 -15.78 -5.36 -12.27
N VAL A 208 -14.81 -5.50 -13.19
CA VAL A 208 -13.44 -5.92 -12.83
C VAL A 208 -12.80 -4.89 -11.88
N THR A 209 -12.93 -3.61 -12.19
CA THR A 209 -12.39 -2.54 -11.34
C THR A 209 -13.08 -2.52 -9.97
N ALA A 210 -14.40 -2.56 -9.92
CA ALA A 210 -15.16 -2.55 -8.67
C ALA A 210 -14.78 -3.73 -7.75
N VAL A 211 -14.71 -4.95 -8.30
CA VAL A 211 -14.32 -6.15 -7.55
C VAL A 211 -12.87 -6.05 -7.06
N THR A 212 -11.98 -5.56 -7.90
CA THR A 212 -10.56 -5.41 -7.53
C THR A 212 -10.36 -4.42 -6.39
N TYR A 213 -11.06 -3.27 -6.42
CA TYR A 213 -11.05 -2.30 -5.33
C TYR A 213 -11.74 -2.83 -4.07
N GLY A 214 -12.77 -3.65 -4.21
CA GLY A 214 -13.39 -4.36 -3.09
C GLY A 214 -12.42 -5.35 -2.44
N LEU A 215 -11.68 -6.13 -3.23
CA LEU A 215 -10.65 -7.04 -2.73
C LEU A 215 -9.47 -6.29 -2.09
N ALA A 216 -9.04 -5.16 -2.68
CA ALA A 216 -8.02 -4.31 -2.08
C ALA A 216 -8.47 -3.77 -0.72
N ALA A 217 -9.74 -3.38 -0.60
CA ALA A 217 -10.32 -2.91 0.65
C ALA A 217 -10.37 -3.98 1.76
N VAL A 218 -10.43 -5.26 1.42
CA VAL A 218 -10.26 -6.35 2.40
C VAL A 218 -8.86 -6.29 3.01
N PHE A 219 -7.81 -6.14 2.20
CA PHE A 219 -6.45 -5.98 2.71
C PHE A 219 -6.30 -4.70 3.54
N PHE A 220 -6.91 -3.60 3.12
CA PHE A 220 -6.92 -2.36 3.90
C PHE A 220 -7.63 -2.53 5.23
N ALA A 221 -8.74 -3.26 5.29
CA ALA A 221 -9.44 -3.54 6.55
C ALA A 221 -8.57 -4.35 7.52
N VAL A 222 -7.85 -5.37 7.03
CA VAL A 222 -6.90 -6.13 7.85
C VAL A 222 -5.71 -5.25 8.27
N GLY A 223 -5.20 -4.42 7.37
CA GLY A 223 -4.16 -3.43 7.67
C GLY A 223 -4.61 -2.44 8.75
N THR A 224 -5.83 -1.94 8.66
CA THR A 224 -6.45 -1.06 9.66
C THR A 224 -6.58 -1.74 11.02
N TYR A 225 -7.01 -3.01 11.04
CA TYR A 225 -7.07 -3.80 12.26
C TYR A 225 -5.68 -3.97 12.91
N THR A 226 -4.67 -4.34 12.13
CA THR A 226 -3.29 -4.47 12.64
C THR A 226 -2.70 -3.13 13.07
N LEU A 227 -3.07 -2.04 12.41
CA LEU A 227 -2.70 -0.68 12.82
C LEU A 227 -3.30 -0.33 14.18
N LEU A 228 -4.57 -0.62 14.39
CA LEU A 228 -5.25 -0.44 15.68
C LEU A 228 -4.59 -1.28 16.78
N LEU A 229 -4.31 -2.56 16.51
CA LEU A 229 -3.59 -3.44 17.44
C LEU A 229 -2.22 -2.88 17.82
N SER A 230 -1.52 -2.24 16.87
CA SER A 230 -0.19 -1.70 17.09
C SER A 230 -0.19 -0.38 17.83
N ALA A 231 -1.21 0.44 17.62
CA ALA A 231 -1.28 1.82 18.08
C ALA A 231 -2.06 1.98 19.39
N GLY A 232 -3.11 1.15 19.58
CA GLY A 232 -4.02 1.26 20.70
C GLY A 232 -5.03 2.41 20.60
N TYR A 233 -5.02 3.18 19.51
CA TYR A 233 -5.97 4.29 19.28
C TYR A 233 -6.21 4.54 17.80
N GLY A 234 -7.39 5.07 17.47
CA GLY A 234 -7.72 5.62 16.15
C GLY A 234 -7.37 7.11 16.10
N SER A 235 -6.70 7.54 15.05
CA SER A 235 -6.31 8.94 14.87
C SER A 235 -6.49 9.38 13.43
N SER A 236 -6.96 10.60 13.28
CA SER A 236 -7.08 11.28 11.99
C SER A 236 -5.72 11.73 11.43
N SER A 237 -4.74 11.99 12.29
CA SER A 237 -3.45 12.59 11.91
C SER A 237 -2.47 11.63 11.23
N ARG A 238 -2.73 10.32 11.28
CA ARG A 238 -1.82 9.28 10.74
C ARG A 238 -1.89 9.08 9.23
N ASN A 239 -2.79 9.76 8.56
CA ASN A 239 -3.07 9.55 7.14
C ASN A 239 -1.85 9.76 6.23
N ALA A 240 -1.09 10.82 6.46
CA ALA A 240 -0.01 11.19 5.56
C ALA A 240 1.19 10.25 5.64
N GLU A 241 1.56 9.79 6.84
CA GLU A 241 2.78 8.99 7.02
C GLU A 241 2.76 7.66 6.28
N TYR A 242 1.63 6.94 6.32
CA TYR A 242 1.51 5.63 5.69
C TYR A 242 1.08 5.70 4.23
N LEU A 243 0.46 6.81 3.80
CA LEU A 243 0.03 7.01 2.43
C LEU A 243 1.20 7.01 1.45
N TYR A 244 2.15 7.92 1.66
CA TYR A 244 3.32 8.04 0.78
C TYR A 244 4.15 6.77 0.77
N GLN A 245 4.35 6.17 1.93
CA GLN A 245 5.07 4.92 2.09
C GLN A 245 4.38 3.78 1.34
N GLY A 246 3.04 3.68 1.41
CA GLY A 246 2.25 2.65 0.71
C GLY A 246 2.34 2.76 -0.80
N ILE A 247 2.19 3.99 -1.32
CA ILE A 247 2.33 4.27 -2.75
C ILE A 247 3.76 4.00 -3.23
N ALA A 248 4.77 4.44 -2.47
CA ALA A 248 6.16 4.20 -2.80
C ALA A 248 6.49 2.70 -2.86
N ALA A 249 6.00 1.90 -1.89
CA ALA A 249 6.18 0.46 -1.88
C ALA A 249 5.46 -0.23 -3.03
N ALA A 250 4.21 0.14 -3.32
CA ALA A 250 3.46 -0.41 -4.45
C ALA A 250 4.13 -0.07 -5.80
N GLY A 251 4.61 1.17 -5.95
CA GLY A 251 5.36 1.60 -7.12
C GLY A 251 6.68 0.85 -7.28
N LEU A 252 7.43 0.71 -6.20
CA LEU A 252 8.69 -0.05 -6.18
C LEU A 252 8.46 -1.51 -6.58
N ALA A 253 7.45 -2.16 -6.00
CA ALA A 253 7.04 -3.52 -6.35
C ALA A 253 6.59 -3.63 -7.81
N GLY A 254 5.81 -2.67 -8.31
CA GLY A 254 5.38 -2.61 -9.70
C GLY A 254 6.54 -2.56 -10.68
N SER A 255 7.62 -1.87 -10.34
CA SER A 255 8.85 -1.86 -11.15
C SER A 255 9.56 -3.22 -11.18
N MET A 256 9.58 -3.93 -10.05
CA MET A 256 10.14 -5.29 -9.93
C MET A 256 9.27 -6.31 -10.67
N TYR A 257 7.95 -6.22 -10.55
CA TYR A 257 7.00 -7.16 -11.15
C TYR A 257 7.15 -7.21 -12.67
N ARG A 258 7.18 -6.04 -13.32
CA ARG A 258 7.33 -5.97 -14.78
C ARG A 258 8.64 -6.58 -15.29
N ARG A 259 9.70 -6.53 -14.46
CA ARG A 259 11.01 -7.09 -14.81
C ARG A 259 11.04 -8.61 -14.65
N ASN A 260 10.53 -9.15 -13.53
CA ASN A 260 10.74 -10.54 -13.12
C ASN A 260 9.47 -11.41 -13.16
N LYS A 261 8.29 -10.86 -13.47
CA LYS A 261 6.98 -11.54 -13.36
C LYS A 261 6.68 -12.07 -11.93
N ASN A 262 7.26 -11.46 -10.90
CA ASN A 262 7.21 -11.93 -9.51
C ASN A 262 6.32 -11.05 -8.62
N GLY A 263 5.09 -10.72 -9.04
CA GLY A 263 4.16 -9.77 -8.44
C GLY A 263 4.17 -9.65 -6.91
N ALA A 264 3.67 -10.65 -6.21
CA ALA A 264 3.50 -10.56 -4.76
C ALA A 264 4.82 -10.61 -3.98
N SER A 265 5.84 -11.33 -4.46
CA SER A 265 7.17 -11.31 -3.84
C SER A 265 7.80 -9.91 -3.92
N GLY A 266 7.55 -9.18 -5.01
CA GLY A 266 7.94 -7.79 -5.14
C GLY A 266 7.29 -6.89 -4.08
N LEU A 267 6.00 -7.10 -3.77
CA LEU A 267 5.30 -6.36 -2.71
C LEU A 267 5.89 -6.64 -1.33
N VAL A 268 6.20 -7.90 -1.02
CA VAL A 268 6.82 -8.26 0.27
C VAL A 268 8.21 -7.62 0.42
N ILE A 269 9.05 -7.69 -0.61
CA ILE A 269 10.39 -7.08 -0.60
C ILE A 269 10.28 -5.55 -0.49
N ALA A 270 9.38 -4.94 -1.24
CA ALA A 270 9.15 -3.50 -1.19
C ALA A 270 8.66 -3.04 0.19
N THR A 271 7.74 -3.80 0.80
CA THR A 271 7.28 -3.57 2.18
C THR A 271 8.45 -3.57 3.15
N ALA A 272 9.26 -4.64 3.15
CA ALA A 272 10.42 -4.75 4.03
C ALA A 272 11.41 -3.61 3.81
N THR A 273 11.67 -3.24 2.54
CA THR A 273 12.59 -2.16 2.18
C THR A 273 12.12 -0.80 2.70
N MET A 274 10.84 -0.48 2.54
CA MET A 274 10.29 0.80 3.03
C MET A 274 10.26 0.87 4.56
N VAL A 275 9.94 -0.22 5.24
CA VAL A 275 9.99 -0.28 6.71
C VAL A 275 11.43 -0.11 7.23
N VAL A 276 12.38 -0.79 6.60
CA VAL A 276 13.81 -0.68 6.94
C VAL A 276 14.33 0.72 6.69
N LEU A 277 13.95 1.35 5.57
CA LEU A 277 14.30 2.74 5.25
C LEU A 277 13.78 3.69 6.33
N ARG A 278 12.50 3.58 6.69
CA ARG A 278 11.89 4.39 7.74
C ARG A 278 12.63 4.24 9.07
N GLN A 279 12.92 3.02 9.49
CA GLN A 279 13.64 2.76 10.73
C GLN A 279 15.05 3.36 10.73
N ALA A 280 15.75 3.28 9.60
CA ALA A 280 17.07 3.91 9.45
C ALA A 280 17.01 5.42 9.62
N PHE A 281 16.03 6.09 8.98
CA PHE A 281 15.83 7.53 9.11
C PHE A 281 15.48 7.95 10.54
N MET A 282 14.62 7.16 11.21
CA MET A 282 14.30 7.41 12.63
C MET A 282 15.53 7.25 13.54
N ALA A 283 16.31 6.19 13.33
CA ALA A 283 17.53 5.93 14.12
C ALA A 283 18.61 7.00 13.93
N LEU A 284 18.72 7.54 12.71
CA LEU A 284 19.64 8.61 12.38
C LEU A 284 19.12 10.01 12.78
N LYS A 285 17.88 10.10 13.31
CA LYS A 285 17.20 11.36 13.68
C LYS A 285 17.03 12.35 12.50
N ILE A 286 16.83 11.82 11.29
CA ILE A 286 16.63 12.60 10.06
C ILE A 286 15.22 12.39 9.48
N ASN A 287 14.22 12.27 10.35
CA ASN A 287 12.82 11.96 9.98
C ASN A 287 12.24 12.92 8.95
N ASN A 288 12.62 14.20 8.99
CA ASN A 288 12.14 15.22 8.06
C ASN A 288 12.49 14.90 6.58
N TRP A 289 13.53 14.10 6.36
CA TRP A 289 13.95 13.68 5.02
C TRP A 289 13.22 12.44 4.53
N LEU A 290 12.48 11.74 5.40
CA LEU A 290 11.77 10.52 5.05
C LEU A 290 10.74 10.76 3.95
N ILE A 291 9.91 11.80 4.11
CA ILE A 291 8.88 12.17 3.11
C ILE A 291 9.52 12.50 1.76
N ILE A 292 10.67 13.18 1.79
CA ILE A 292 11.41 13.50 0.56
C ILE A 292 11.94 12.22 -0.09
N ALA A 293 12.49 11.29 0.69
CA ALA A 293 12.96 10.00 0.19
C ALA A 293 11.82 9.16 -0.41
N GLU A 294 10.67 9.10 0.24
CA GLU A 294 9.47 8.43 -0.26
C GLU A 294 8.95 9.08 -1.55
N GLY A 295 8.89 10.40 -1.60
CA GLY A 295 8.53 11.16 -2.80
C GLY A 295 9.48 10.91 -3.97
N LEU A 296 10.78 10.82 -3.72
CA LEU A 296 11.78 10.46 -4.73
C LEU A 296 11.58 9.03 -5.25
N VAL A 297 11.28 8.07 -4.38
CA VAL A 297 10.94 6.70 -4.80
C VAL A 297 9.71 6.69 -5.71
N ILE A 298 8.65 7.42 -5.35
CA ILE A 298 7.44 7.56 -6.18
C ILE A 298 7.79 8.19 -7.53
N LEU A 299 8.52 9.29 -7.54
CA LEU A 299 8.92 9.98 -8.76
C LEU A 299 9.73 9.07 -9.69
N LEU A 300 10.72 8.36 -9.16
CA LEU A 300 11.55 7.42 -9.93
C LEU A 300 10.71 6.28 -10.51
N THR A 301 9.72 5.77 -9.78
CA THR A 301 8.83 4.71 -10.29
C THR A 301 7.93 5.21 -11.41
N ILE A 302 7.43 6.45 -11.35
CA ILE A 302 6.62 7.08 -12.40
C ILE A 302 7.48 7.34 -13.65
N LEU A 303 8.64 7.95 -13.49
CA LEU A 303 9.56 8.26 -14.61
C LEU A 303 10.02 6.99 -15.36
N ASN A 304 10.28 5.91 -14.64
CA ASN A 304 10.63 4.62 -15.24
C ASN A 304 9.48 4.03 -16.08
N LYS A 305 8.24 4.40 -15.75
CA LYS A 305 7.05 3.95 -16.47
C LYS A 305 6.87 4.73 -17.78
N GLU A 306 7.00 6.06 -17.77
CA GLU A 306 6.83 6.90 -18.96
C GLU A 306 7.89 6.63 -20.03
N LYS A 307 9.17 6.48 -19.63
CA LYS A 307 10.24 6.19 -20.59
C LYS A 307 10.05 4.87 -21.33
N LYS A 308 9.45 3.85 -20.72
CA LYS A 308 9.16 2.58 -21.41
C LYS A 308 8.08 2.74 -22.47
N GLN A 309 7.12 3.62 -22.27
CA GLN A 309 6.10 3.91 -23.28
C GLN A 309 6.67 4.62 -24.50
N LEU A 310 7.68 5.48 -24.29
CA LEU A 310 8.36 6.19 -25.39
C LEU A 310 9.31 5.31 -26.21
N THR A 311 9.85 4.24 -25.61
CA THR A 311 10.77 3.30 -26.30
C THR A 311 10.03 2.16 -27.02
N GLN A 312 8.73 2.01 -26.81
CA GLN A 312 7.89 1.02 -27.49
C GLN A 312 7.08 1.61 -28.67
N LYS A 313 7.15 2.93 -28.86
CA LYS A 313 6.72 3.63 -30.07
C LYS A 313 7.91 3.82 -31.01
#